data_f7dedc07dd81f0a5df0ccdac40b8093e
#
_entry.id   f7dedc07dd81f0a5df0ccdac40b8093e
#
_cell.length_a   1.000
_cell.length_b   1.000
_cell.length_c   1.000
_cell.angle_alpha   90.00
_cell.angle_beta   90.00
_cell.angle_gamma   90.00
#
_symmetry.space_group_name_H-M   'P 1'
#
loop_
_entity.id
_entity.type
_entity.pdbx_description
1 polymer ?
#
loop_
_entity_poly.entity_id
_entity_poly.type
_entity_poly.pdbx_seq_one_letter_code
_entity_poly.pdbx_strand_id
1 'polypeptide(L)'
;MLLQWAPVSLFGRPYWQRLNLVITAPTGDYDSDASINVGSNVWVVSPHYAFTWELTDRLEVSGRLHYAWSSRNDDPGAHLQANSIQPGEAFHSNFAVSYAVSEAWRVGLAGYQLQQVSADRIDGTRQSDSKERVLGFGPGVMYRHGSQSFFANYYVEQGARNRSEGNQLTLRYLLPF
;
A
#
# COMPACT_ATOMS: atom_id res chain seq x y z
N MET A 1 -9.23 3.03 12.78
CA MET A 1 -9.28 2.14 13.98
C MET A 1 -8.14 1.13 13.88
N LEU A 2 -7.41 0.91 14.97
CA LEU A 2 -6.27 0.00 15.04
C LEU A 2 -6.54 -1.04 16.13
N LEU A 3 -6.42 -2.32 15.81
CA LEU A 3 -6.40 -3.43 16.75
C LEU A 3 -5.04 -4.12 16.64
N GLN A 4 -4.29 -4.12 17.72
CA GLN A 4 -2.99 -4.79 17.81
C GLN A 4 -3.06 -5.80 18.96
N TRP A 5 -2.65 -7.01 18.68
CA TRP A 5 -2.54 -8.07 19.70
C TRP A 5 -1.12 -8.16 20.21
N ALA A 6 -0.99 -8.67 21.44
CA ALA A 6 0.31 -9.11 21.92
C ALA A 6 0.89 -10.15 20.95
N PRO A 7 2.22 -10.24 20.83
CA PRO A 7 2.83 -11.24 19.99
C PRO A 7 2.43 -12.65 20.43
N VAL A 8 2.14 -13.50 19.46
CA VAL A 8 1.87 -14.92 19.70
C VAL A 8 3.07 -15.77 19.26
N SER A 9 3.17 -16.97 19.78
CA SER A 9 4.19 -17.93 19.30
C SER A 9 3.62 -18.73 18.14
N LEU A 10 4.21 -18.57 16.95
CA LEU A 10 3.90 -19.36 15.76
C LEU A 10 5.09 -20.28 15.47
N PHE A 11 4.90 -21.58 15.56
CA PHE A 11 5.97 -22.61 15.47
C PHE A 11 7.17 -22.30 16.41
N GLY A 12 6.89 -21.85 17.64
CA GLY A 12 7.93 -21.52 18.61
C GLY A 12 8.64 -20.18 18.39
N ARG A 13 8.18 -19.35 17.45
CA ARG A 13 8.80 -18.08 17.07
C ARG A 13 7.83 -16.90 17.22
N PRO A 14 8.32 -15.69 17.56
CA PRO A 14 7.48 -14.49 17.70
C PRO A 14 6.76 -14.15 16.40
N TYR A 15 5.45 -13.96 16.50
CA TYR A 15 4.59 -13.50 15.43
C TYR A 15 3.76 -12.31 15.90
N TRP A 16 3.98 -11.18 15.26
CA TRP A 16 3.31 -9.91 15.54
C TRP A 16 2.22 -9.68 14.50
N GLN A 17 1.07 -9.21 14.93
CA GLN A 17 -0.04 -8.97 14.03
C GLN A 17 -0.89 -7.79 14.44
N ARG A 18 -1.50 -7.16 13.46
CA ARG A 18 -2.47 -6.07 13.67
C ARG A 18 -3.47 -5.99 12.54
N LEU A 19 -4.67 -5.55 12.88
CA LEU A 19 -5.72 -5.20 11.94
C LEU A 19 -6.00 -3.71 12.04
N ASN A 20 -6.03 -3.03 10.91
CA ASN A 20 -6.39 -1.62 10.82
C ASN A 20 -7.58 -1.43 9.90
N LEU A 21 -8.38 -0.42 10.20
CA LEU A 21 -9.37 0.14 9.29
C LEU A 21 -9.02 1.60 9.04
N VAL A 22 -8.74 1.92 7.78
CA VAL A 22 -8.53 3.29 7.31
C VAL A 22 -9.77 3.73 6.55
N ILE A 23 -10.29 4.89 6.89
CA ILE A 23 -11.38 5.55 6.18
C ILE A 23 -10.87 6.93 5.77
N THR A 24 -10.91 7.20 4.48
CA THR A 24 -10.57 8.52 3.93
C THR A 24 -11.86 9.19 3.50
N ALA A 25 -12.14 10.37 4.07
CA ALA A 25 -13.30 11.18 3.71
C ALA A 25 -12.94 12.15 2.57
N PRO A 26 -13.89 12.47 1.68
CA PRO A 26 -13.69 13.43 0.60
C PRO A 26 -13.78 14.88 1.10
N THR A 27 -12.88 15.25 2.01
CA THR A 27 -12.81 16.60 2.60
C THR A 27 -11.70 17.47 1.98
N GLY A 28 -10.97 16.93 1.01
CA GLY A 28 -9.97 17.67 0.25
C GLY A 28 -10.63 18.61 -0.74
N ASP A 29 -9.90 19.66 -1.13
CA ASP A 29 -10.33 20.59 -2.16
C ASP A 29 -10.49 19.86 -3.49
N TYR A 30 -11.68 20.00 -4.10
CA TYR A 30 -12.05 19.35 -5.35
C TYR A 30 -12.89 20.29 -6.21
N ASP A 31 -12.49 20.43 -7.47
CA ASP A 31 -13.16 21.21 -8.49
C ASP A 31 -13.24 20.36 -9.78
N SER A 32 -14.45 20.07 -10.24
CA SER A 32 -14.67 19.26 -11.45
C SER A 32 -14.16 19.94 -12.73
N ASP A 33 -13.98 21.27 -12.73
CA ASP A 33 -13.43 21.99 -13.88
C ASP A 33 -11.90 22.03 -13.86
N ALA A 34 -11.27 21.70 -12.73
CA ALA A 34 -9.82 21.68 -12.62
C ALA A 34 -9.20 20.44 -13.27
N SER A 35 -8.08 20.62 -14.00
CA SER A 35 -7.34 19.53 -14.61
C SER A 35 -6.60 18.66 -13.58
N ILE A 36 -6.30 19.20 -12.41
CA ILE A 36 -5.60 18.53 -11.31
C ILE A 36 -6.35 18.87 -10.01
N ASN A 37 -6.74 17.83 -9.29
CA ASN A 37 -7.39 17.94 -7.99
C ASN A 37 -6.54 17.34 -6.87
N VAL A 38 -6.54 17.98 -5.71
CA VAL A 38 -5.91 17.46 -4.48
C VAL A 38 -6.78 16.34 -3.88
N GLY A 39 -8.10 16.51 -3.91
CA GLY A 39 -9.08 15.55 -3.46
C GLY A 39 -9.58 14.66 -4.59
N SER A 40 -9.98 13.43 -4.29
CA SER A 40 -10.58 12.48 -5.25
C SER A 40 -12.11 12.49 -5.25
N ASN A 41 -12.73 13.27 -4.35
CA ASN A 41 -14.19 13.36 -4.16
C ASN A 41 -14.89 12.01 -3.95
N VAL A 42 -14.20 11.05 -3.32
CA VAL A 42 -14.75 9.74 -2.96
C VAL A 42 -14.39 9.38 -1.52
N TRP A 43 -15.28 8.62 -0.87
CA TRP A 43 -14.92 7.90 0.33
C TRP A 43 -14.08 6.68 -0.04
N VAL A 44 -13.01 6.43 0.71
CA VAL A 44 -12.23 5.20 0.59
C VAL A 44 -12.26 4.47 1.92
N VAL A 45 -12.64 3.20 1.88
CA VAL A 45 -12.59 2.30 3.04
C VAL A 45 -11.56 1.22 2.76
N SER A 46 -10.54 1.16 3.62
CA SER A 46 -9.41 0.24 3.43
C SER A 46 -9.08 -0.50 4.73
N PRO A 47 -9.71 -1.65 4.98
CA PRO A 47 -9.21 -2.59 5.98
C PRO A 47 -7.87 -3.16 5.53
N HIS A 48 -6.94 -3.32 6.49
CA HIS A 48 -5.69 -4.00 6.21
C HIS A 48 -5.19 -4.81 7.40
N TYR A 49 -4.62 -5.95 7.07
CA TYR A 49 -3.93 -6.84 7.99
C TYR A 49 -2.42 -6.71 7.79
N ALA A 50 -1.67 -6.57 8.89
CA ALA A 50 -0.23 -6.52 8.85
C ALA A 50 0.36 -7.52 9.86
N PHE A 51 1.46 -8.15 9.46
CA PHE A 51 2.17 -9.09 10.30
C PHE A 51 3.69 -8.94 10.16
N THR A 52 4.39 -9.40 11.19
CA THR A 52 5.82 -9.63 11.19
C THR A 52 6.08 -10.96 11.89
N TRP A 53 6.83 -11.84 11.24
CA TRP A 53 7.21 -13.13 11.76
C TRP A 53 8.72 -13.26 11.82
N GLU A 54 9.25 -13.45 13.02
CA GLU A 54 10.66 -13.71 13.24
C GLU A 54 10.94 -15.19 13.06
N LEU A 55 11.28 -15.60 11.84
CA LEU A 55 11.57 -17.01 11.51
C LEU A 55 12.79 -17.56 12.26
N THR A 56 13.79 -16.71 12.47
CA THR A 56 14.98 -16.96 13.30
C THR A 56 15.34 -15.69 14.06
N ASP A 57 16.37 -15.72 14.91
CA ASP A 57 16.88 -14.52 15.60
C ASP A 57 17.39 -13.42 14.63
N ARG A 58 17.63 -13.79 13.37
CA ARG A 58 18.15 -12.87 12.34
C ARG A 58 17.24 -12.71 11.13
N LEU A 59 16.42 -13.71 10.81
CA LEU A 59 15.55 -13.71 9.63
C LEU A 59 14.12 -13.33 10.01
N GLU A 60 13.58 -12.35 9.33
CA GLU A 60 12.24 -11.81 9.51
C GLU A 60 11.48 -11.75 8.19
N VAL A 61 10.21 -12.09 8.22
CA VAL A 61 9.25 -11.90 7.13
C VAL A 61 8.15 -10.98 7.60
N SER A 62 7.86 -9.95 6.83
CA SER A 62 6.79 -9.01 7.11
C SER A 62 5.86 -8.87 5.91
N GLY A 63 4.58 -8.68 6.20
CA GLY A 63 3.58 -8.46 5.15
C GLY A 63 2.48 -7.51 5.61
N ARG A 64 1.86 -6.88 4.61
CA ARG A 64 0.66 -6.08 4.79
C ARG A 64 -0.28 -6.30 3.62
N LEU A 65 -1.52 -6.64 3.92
CA LEU A 65 -2.56 -6.94 2.95
C LEU A 65 -3.67 -5.92 3.11
N HIS A 66 -3.98 -5.19 2.06
CA HIS A 66 -5.03 -4.18 2.01
C HIS A 66 -6.12 -4.59 1.03
N TYR A 67 -7.34 -4.26 1.36
CA TYR A 67 -8.44 -4.20 0.41
C TYR A 67 -8.96 -2.76 0.40
N ALA A 68 -9.16 -2.19 -0.77
CA ALA A 68 -9.66 -0.84 -0.92
C ALA A 68 -10.99 -0.85 -1.68
N TRP A 69 -11.98 -0.24 -1.07
CA TRP A 69 -13.26 0.08 -1.68
C TRP A 69 -13.42 1.60 -1.75
N SER A 70 -13.93 2.10 -2.89
CA SER A 70 -14.21 3.51 -3.11
C SER A 70 -15.69 3.76 -3.39
N SER A 71 -16.24 4.83 -2.83
CA SER A 71 -17.58 5.28 -3.20
C SER A 71 -17.60 5.81 -4.64
N ARG A 72 -18.80 6.04 -5.14
CA ARG A 72 -19.00 6.76 -6.39
C ARG A 72 -18.71 8.25 -6.19
N ASN A 73 -18.11 8.88 -7.19
CA ASN A 73 -18.04 10.32 -7.39
C ASN A 73 -19.16 10.71 -8.37
N ASP A 74 -20.10 11.52 -7.92
CA ASP A 74 -21.24 12.00 -8.72
C ASP A 74 -20.97 13.35 -9.40
N ASP A 75 -19.76 13.89 -9.25
CA ASP A 75 -19.28 15.11 -9.90
C ASP A 75 -17.85 14.88 -10.43
N PRO A 76 -17.65 13.96 -11.42
CA PRO A 76 -16.34 13.70 -11.97
C PRO A 76 -15.83 14.88 -12.79
N GLY A 77 -14.49 14.93 -13.01
CA GLY A 77 -13.88 16.00 -13.79
C GLY A 77 -14.55 16.17 -15.17
N ALA A 78 -14.88 17.40 -15.55
CA ALA A 78 -15.64 17.73 -16.75
C ALA A 78 -15.01 17.18 -18.05
N HIS A 79 -13.67 16.99 -18.06
CA HIS A 79 -12.95 16.39 -19.21
C HIS A 79 -13.31 14.92 -19.47
N LEU A 80 -13.91 14.23 -18.49
CA LEU A 80 -14.29 12.82 -18.61
C LEU A 80 -15.66 12.63 -19.27
N GLN A 81 -16.44 13.71 -19.44
CA GLN A 81 -17.78 13.70 -20.05
C GLN A 81 -18.69 12.62 -19.47
N ALA A 82 -18.65 12.43 -18.18
CA ALA A 82 -19.42 11.44 -17.42
C ALA A 82 -20.20 12.11 -16.27
N ASN A 83 -21.33 11.55 -15.88
CA ASN A 83 -22.11 12.03 -14.75
C ASN A 83 -21.67 11.39 -13.43
N SER A 84 -21.01 10.24 -13.50
CA SER A 84 -20.48 9.59 -12.32
C SER A 84 -19.31 8.65 -12.65
N ILE A 85 -18.37 8.52 -11.69
CA ILE A 85 -17.29 7.54 -11.75
C ILE A 85 -17.20 6.83 -10.43
N GLN A 86 -17.01 5.52 -10.46
CA GLN A 86 -16.67 4.72 -9.30
C GLN A 86 -15.41 3.90 -9.61
N PRO A 87 -14.28 4.15 -8.91
CA PRO A 87 -13.10 3.32 -9.02
C PRO A 87 -13.40 1.87 -8.62
N GLY A 88 -12.83 0.93 -9.33
CA GLY A 88 -12.93 -0.47 -8.98
C GLY A 88 -12.20 -0.79 -7.66
N GLU A 89 -12.64 -1.86 -7.02
CA GLU A 89 -12.02 -2.36 -5.81
C GLU A 89 -10.62 -2.89 -6.09
N ALA A 90 -9.69 -2.67 -5.16
CA ALA A 90 -8.30 -3.04 -5.33
C ALA A 90 -7.77 -3.83 -4.14
N PHE A 91 -6.99 -4.85 -4.43
CA PHE A 91 -6.13 -5.53 -3.48
C PHE A 91 -4.71 -4.97 -3.60
N HIS A 92 -4.13 -4.64 -2.47
CA HIS A 92 -2.79 -4.08 -2.41
C HIS A 92 -2.00 -4.78 -1.30
N SER A 93 -0.78 -5.17 -1.58
CA SER A 93 0.09 -5.81 -0.59
C SER A 93 1.47 -5.17 -0.57
N ASN A 94 2.09 -5.19 0.62
CA ASN A 94 3.51 -4.95 0.81
C ASN A 94 4.11 -6.19 1.46
N PHE A 95 5.33 -6.53 1.10
CA PHE A 95 6.05 -7.66 1.68
C PHE A 95 7.53 -7.34 1.83
N ALA A 96 8.17 -7.99 2.79
CA ALA A 96 9.60 -7.92 2.99
C ALA A 96 10.14 -9.21 3.61
N VAL A 97 11.33 -9.60 3.19
CA VAL A 97 12.16 -10.61 3.84
C VAL A 97 13.49 -9.96 4.15
N SER A 98 13.87 -9.93 5.42
CA SER A 98 15.07 -9.22 5.87
C SER A 98 15.93 -10.06 6.81
N TYR A 99 17.23 -9.91 6.69
CA TYR A 99 18.22 -10.60 7.50
C TYR A 99 19.07 -9.59 8.28
N ALA A 100 19.19 -9.79 9.60
CA ALA A 100 20.05 -8.99 10.45
C ALA A 100 21.52 -9.42 10.28
N VAL A 101 22.30 -8.63 9.57
CA VAL A 101 23.76 -8.87 9.38
C VAL A 101 24.54 -8.43 10.61
N SER A 102 24.01 -7.49 11.39
CA SER A 102 24.49 -7.06 12.71
C SER A 102 23.33 -6.51 13.54
N GLU A 103 23.60 -6.06 14.76
CA GLU A 103 22.61 -5.38 15.61
C GLU A 103 22.09 -4.07 14.98
N ALA A 104 22.94 -3.39 14.21
CA ALA A 104 22.61 -2.10 13.58
C ALA A 104 22.10 -2.24 12.15
N TRP A 105 22.42 -3.31 11.43
CA TRP A 105 22.14 -3.44 10.00
C TRP A 105 21.26 -4.62 9.66
N ARG A 106 20.24 -4.37 8.85
CA ARG A 106 19.43 -5.40 8.17
C ARG A 106 19.46 -5.16 6.68
N VAL A 107 19.53 -6.25 5.92
CA VAL A 107 19.44 -6.25 4.45
C VAL A 107 18.37 -7.22 4.02
N GLY A 108 17.77 -7.00 2.86
CA GLY A 108 16.71 -7.89 2.41
C GLY A 108 16.15 -7.52 1.06
N LEU A 109 15.04 -8.19 0.77
CA LEU A 109 14.19 -7.90 -0.38
C LEU A 109 12.85 -7.38 0.13
N ALA A 110 12.34 -6.36 -0.50
CA ALA A 110 11.02 -5.81 -0.23
C ALA A 110 10.26 -5.58 -1.53
N GLY A 111 8.94 -5.52 -1.44
CA GLY A 111 8.13 -5.26 -2.61
C GLY A 111 6.71 -4.86 -2.26
N TYR A 112 5.97 -4.57 -3.31
CA TYR A 112 4.55 -4.27 -3.25
C TYR A 112 3.85 -4.78 -4.49
N GLN A 113 2.57 -5.04 -4.35
CA GLN A 113 1.69 -5.39 -5.45
C GLN A 113 0.40 -4.58 -5.34
N LEU A 114 -0.06 -4.08 -6.48
CA LEU A 114 -1.41 -3.57 -6.66
C LEU A 114 -2.12 -4.46 -7.67
N GLN A 115 -3.34 -4.86 -7.36
CA GLN A 115 -4.22 -5.60 -8.25
C GLN A 115 -5.64 -5.09 -8.07
N GLN A 116 -6.14 -4.36 -9.05
CA GLN A 116 -7.55 -4.02 -9.11
C GLN A 116 -8.37 -5.28 -9.45
N VAL A 117 -9.34 -5.61 -8.59
CA VAL A 117 -10.11 -6.86 -8.68
C VAL A 117 -11.44 -6.67 -9.38
N SER A 118 -12.04 -5.48 -9.28
CA SER A 118 -13.23 -5.12 -10.07
C SER A 118 -12.91 -3.99 -11.05
N ALA A 119 -13.67 -3.91 -12.14
CA ALA A 119 -13.53 -2.85 -13.12
C ALA A 119 -14.15 -1.55 -12.60
N ASP A 120 -13.62 -0.41 -13.05
CA ASP A 120 -14.24 0.89 -12.83
C ASP A 120 -15.62 0.95 -13.46
N ARG A 121 -16.44 1.86 -12.96
CA ARG A 121 -17.75 2.15 -13.54
C ARG A 121 -17.82 3.62 -13.92
N ILE A 122 -18.27 3.87 -15.14
CA ILE A 122 -18.62 5.21 -15.65
C ILE A 122 -20.11 5.19 -15.94
N ASP A 123 -20.86 6.09 -15.31
CA ASP A 123 -22.33 6.14 -15.39
C ASP A 123 -23.01 4.78 -15.11
N GLY A 124 -22.48 4.06 -14.12
CA GLY A 124 -22.93 2.72 -13.74
C GLY A 124 -22.46 1.59 -14.66
N THR A 125 -21.90 1.89 -15.83
CA THR A 125 -21.45 0.91 -16.82
C THR A 125 -20.00 0.47 -16.51
N ARG A 126 -19.78 -0.83 -16.44
CA ARG A 126 -18.42 -1.40 -16.21
C ARG A 126 -17.51 -1.15 -17.40
N GLN A 127 -16.30 -0.70 -17.11
CA GLN A 127 -15.23 -0.46 -18.09
C GLN A 127 -14.33 -1.71 -18.17
N SER A 128 -14.47 -2.51 -19.23
CA SER A 128 -13.88 -3.85 -19.33
C SER A 128 -12.34 -3.88 -19.17
N ASP A 129 -11.65 -2.82 -19.59
CA ASP A 129 -10.19 -2.76 -19.60
C ASP A 129 -9.58 -1.79 -18.58
N SER A 130 -10.34 -1.33 -17.59
CA SER A 130 -9.88 -0.33 -16.60
C SER A 130 -8.98 -0.89 -15.51
N LYS A 131 -8.93 -2.21 -15.31
CA LYS A 131 -8.23 -2.81 -14.16
C LYS A 131 -6.75 -2.52 -14.17
N GLU A 132 -6.28 -1.90 -13.07
CA GLU A 132 -4.87 -1.64 -12.84
C GLU A 132 -4.16 -2.82 -12.17
N ARG A 133 -2.89 -2.98 -12.48
CA ARG A 133 -1.99 -3.86 -11.76
C ARG A 133 -0.55 -3.37 -11.87
N VAL A 134 0.25 -3.70 -10.88
CA VAL A 134 1.72 -3.58 -10.89
C VAL A 134 2.32 -4.44 -9.78
N LEU A 135 3.53 -4.94 -10.02
CA LEU A 135 4.39 -5.57 -9.02
C LEU A 135 5.71 -4.79 -8.98
N GLY A 136 6.05 -4.26 -7.82
CA GLY A 136 7.36 -3.64 -7.57
C GLY A 136 8.13 -4.46 -6.55
N PHE A 137 9.41 -4.76 -6.80
CA PHE A 137 10.27 -5.44 -5.83
C PHE A 137 11.73 -5.07 -6.02
N GLY A 138 12.52 -5.24 -4.98
CA GLY A 138 13.94 -5.01 -5.04
C GLY A 138 14.64 -5.02 -3.69
N PRO A 139 15.94 -4.70 -3.65
CA PRO A 139 16.73 -4.72 -2.44
C PRO A 139 16.34 -3.60 -1.49
N GLY A 140 16.50 -3.89 -0.20
CA GLY A 140 16.30 -2.94 0.88
C GLY A 140 17.38 -3.06 1.94
N VAL A 141 17.67 -1.96 2.59
CA VAL A 141 18.58 -1.88 3.74
C VAL A 141 17.95 -1.04 4.84
N MET A 142 18.15 -1.47 6.08
CA MET A 142 17.84 -0.70 7.29
C MET A 142 19.10 -0.53 8.11
N TYR A 143 19.33 0.68 8.59
CA TYR A 143 20.34 1.02 9.57
C TYR A 143 19.68 1.60 10.84
N ARG A 144 20.06 1.10 12.00
CA ARG A 144 19.59 1.57 13.31
C ARG A 144 20.73 2.24 14.05
N HIS A 145 20.46 3.42 14.61
CA HIS A 145 21.35 4.14 15.49
C HIS A 145 20.57 4.64 16.71
N GLY A 146 20.80 4.00 17.87
CA GLY A 146 19.99 4.25 19.06
C GLY A 146 18.50 3.93 18.78
N SER A 147 17.63 4.90 19.03
CA SER A 147 16.19 4.81 18.73
C SER A 147 15.85 5.13 17.26
N GLN A 148 16.80 5.63 16.48
CA GLN A 148 16.58 6.06 15.11
C GLN A 148 16.72 4.89 14.13
N SER A 149 15.88 4.88 13.08
CA SER A 149 15.98 3.91 12.01
C SER A 149 15.93 4.59 10.64
N PHE A 150 16.84 4.21 9.77
CA PHE A 150 16.96 4.69 8.40
C PHE A 150 16.71 3.52 7.45
N PHE A 151 15.88 3.73 6.45
CA PHE A 151 15.54 2.71 5.47
C PHE A 151 15.81 3.26 4.07
N ALA A 152 16.38 2.43 3.22
CA ALA A 152 16.48 2.67 1.79
C ALA A 152 16.02 1.41 1.04
N ASN A 153 15.06 1.57 0.14
CA ASN A 153 14.56 0.50 -0.71
C ASN A 153 14.57 0.98 -2.16
N TYR A 154 15.05 0.15 -3.05
CA TYR A 154 14.99 0.39 -4.48
C TYR A 154 14.09 -0.65 -5.13
N TYR A 155 13.02 -0.21 -5.78
CA TYR A 155 12.05 -1.07 -6.42
C TYR A 155 12.12 -0.95 -7.93
N VAL A 156 12.04 -2.08 -8.61
CA VAL A 156 11.82 -2.18 -10.05
C VAL A 156 10.38 -2.65 -10.26
N GLU A 157 9.59 -1.85 -10.92
CA GLU A 157 8.22 -2.22 -11.27
C GLU A 157 8.16 -3.10 -12.50
N GLN A 158 7.23 -4.04 -12.54
CA GLN A 158 7.01 -4.97 -13.64
C GLN A 158 5.52 -5.29 -13.81
N GLY A 159 5.15 -5.56 -15.07
CA GLY A 159 3.83 -6.04 -15.44
C GLY A 159 2.73 -5.02 -15.20
N ALA A 160 3.04 -3.74 -15.29
CA ALA A 160 2.08 -2.67 -15.17
C ALA A 160 0.99 -2.78 -16.25
N ARG A 161 -0.25 -2.51 -15.85
CA ARG A 161 -1.39 -2.40 -16.74
C ARG A 161 -2.24 -1.23 -16.29
N ASN A 162 -2.65 -0.39 -17.23
CA ASN A 162 -3.44 0.83 -17.04
C ASN A 162 -2.82 1.82 -16.04
N ARG A 163 -1.49 1.78 -15.88
CA ARG A 163 -0.70 2.68 -15.05
C ARG A 163 0.74 2.76 -15.53
N SER A 164 1.46 3.77 -15.10
CA SER A 164 2.89 3.92 -15.37
C SER A 164 3.68 2.79 -14.70
N GLU A 165 4.78 2.41 -15.34
CA GLU A 165 5.79 1.47 -14.82
C GLU A 165 7.14 2.19 -14.73
N GLY A 166 7.90 1.95 -13.68
CA GLY A 166 9.18 2.62 -13.50
C GLY A 166 10.01 2.03 -12.36
N ASN A 167 11.04 2.78 -11.95
CA ASN A 167 11.88 2.45 -10.82
C ASN A 167 11.65 3.48 -9.71
N GLN A 168 11.66 3.02 -8.46
CA GLN A 168 11.41 3.87 -7.31
C GLN A 168 12.50 3.69 -6.25
N LEU A 169 13.12 4.78 -5.82
CA LEU A 169 13.93 4.83 -4.60
C LEU A 169 13.08 5.43 -3.47
N THR A 170 12.92 4.66 -2.39
CA THR A 170 12.22 5.12 -1.18
C THR A 170 13.22 5.25 -0.04
N LEU A 171 13.31 6.44 0.53
CA LEU A 171 14.07 6.72 1.73
C LEU A 171 13.10 7.02 2.87
N ARG A 172 13.26 6.37 4.01
CA ARG A 172 12.42 6.59 5.19
C ARG A 172 13.29 6.73 6.43
N TYR A 173 13.00 7.75 7.20
CA TYR A 173 13.55 7.97 8.53
C TYR A 173 12.46 7.80 9.58
N LEU A 174 12.76 7.09 10.64
CA LEU A 174 11.87 6.86 11.77
C LEU A 174 12.57 7.29 13.06
N LEU A 175 11.96 8.20 13.79
CA LEU A 175 12.35 8.63 15.13
C LEU A 175 11.17 8.40 16.06
N PRO A 176 11.19 7.36 16.92
CA PRO A 176 10.21 7.23 18.00
C PRO A 176 10.54 8.26 19.10
N PHE A 177 9.53 8.92 19.63
CA PHE A 177 9.58 9.90 20.70
C PHE A 177 8.62 9.54 21.82
#